data_327db8e074ba360e290cbd8b819397bc
#
_entry.id   327db8e074ba360e290cbd8b819397bc
#
_cell.length_a   1.000
_cell.length_b   1.000
_cell.length_c   1.000
_cell.angle_alpha   90.00
_cell.angle_beta   90.00
_cell.angle_gamma   90.00
#
_symmetry.space_group_name_H-M   'P 1'
#
loop_
_entity.id
_entity.type
_entity.pdbx_description
1 polymer ?
#
loop_
_entity_poly.entity_id
_entity_poly.type
_entity_poly.pdbx_seq_one_letter_code
_entity_poly.pdbx_strand_id
1 'polypeptide(L)'
;MNQMLDGIRVLDLSRILAGPYTGQMLADLGATVTKVEAPWGDDTRGWGPPFTTGFDGEEVAAYYLSCNRGKNIVTANLKLESEKIRAMMMDSDVVIENFKPGTLERLLGPIPDDVIVCSISGFGATGPRRDEPGYDLSMQARTGIMSITGEQDGGPAKVGVAWIDVITGLNAGNAILAALFDKERTGKIRKIDISLWDCAIAALVNQAQNMLASGKSPERMGSAHPNLVPYRAFKAIDGWFVIAVGSDSQWEKLCEVLQIEKVSEWATNANRIKHREDVESCLSKIVGNYDRKDLEDVLAGIPCAPINTIEEALNDPQSVARGVIQMVGEVPTLASPLRFIQ
;
A
#
# COMPACT_ATOMS: atom_id res chain seq x y z
N MET A 1 10.93 -7.48 19.37
CA MET A 1 9.70 -6.77 18.97
C MET A 1 9.84 -5.32 19.40
N ASN A 2 9.46 -4.38 18.55
CA ASN A 2 9.43 -2.96 18.90
C ASN A 2 8.31 -2.76 19.94
N GLN A 3 8.63 -2.16 21.09
CA GLN A 3 7.66 -1.95 22.17
C GLN A 3 7.26 -0.47 22.28
N MET A 4 7.25 0.24 21.14
CA MET A 4 6.93 1.69 21.11
C MET A 4 5.51 2.00 21.58
N LEU A 5 4.59 1.06 21.40
CA LEU A 5 3.19 1.15 21.82
C LEU A 5 2.85 0.16 22.95
N ASP A 6 3.87 -0.24 23.75
CA ASP A 6 3.60 -1.07 24.91
C ASP A 6 2.60 -0.37 25.86
N GLY A 7 1.63 -1.13 26.36
CA GLY A 7 0.53 -0.62 27.17
C GLY A 7 -0.65 -0.01 26.39
N ILE A 8 -0.54 0.24 25.08
CA ILE A 8 -1.66 0.69 24.23
C ILE A 8 -2.54 -0.49 23.85
N ARG A 9 -3.83 -0.37 24.12
CA ARG A 9 -4.86 -1.37 23.82
C ARG A 9 -5.70 -0.92 22.63
N VAL A 10 -5.76 -1.76 21.61
CA VAL A 10 -6.50 -1.51 20.36
C VAL A 10 -7.60 -2.53 20.19
N LEU A 11 -8.83 -2.08 20.02
CA LEU A 11 -9.97 -2.90 19.62
C LEU A 11 -10.17 -2.78 18.10
N ASP A 12 -9.91 -3.86 17.38
CA ASP A 12 -10.09 -3.93 15.93
C ASP A 12 -11.43 -4.59 15.59
N LEU A 13 -12.43 -3.76 15.24
CA LEU A 13 -13.76 -4.18 14.78
C LEU A 13 -13.85 -4.22 13.25
N SER A 14 -12.74 -3.96 12.58
CA SER A 14 -12.69 -3.85 11.12
C SER A 14 -12.57 -5.20 10.43
N ARG A 15 -12.89 -5.24 9.13
CA ARG A 15 -12.85 -6.43 8.28
C ARG A 15 -12.08 -6.15 7.00
N ILE A 16 -11.77 -7.20 6.27
CA ILE A 16 -11.14 -7.22 4.94
C ILE A 16 -9.66 -6.85 5.02
N LEU A 17 -9.27 -5.60 4.66
CA LEU A 17 -7.83 -5.28 4.54
C LEU A 17 -7.44 -3.96 5.19
N ALA A 18 -7.99 -2.82 4.81
CA ALA A 18 -7.50 -1.51 5.26
C ALA A 18 -7.40 -1.38 6.80
N GLY A 19 -8.50 -1.65 7.51
CA GLY A 19 -8.52 -1.65 8.97
C GLY A 19 -7.67 -2.75 9.60
N PRO A 20 -7.82 -4.02 9.17
CA PRO A 20 -6.97 -5.10 9.67
C PRO A 20 -5.47 -4.85 9.45
N TYR A 21 -5.06 -4.27 8.32
CA TYR A 21 -3.67 -3.89 8.07
C TYR A 21 -3.19 -2.80 9.04
N THR A 22 -4.05 -1.81 9.35
CA THR A 22 -3.79 -0.82 10.40
C THR A 22 -3.56 -1.48 11.76
N GLY A 23 -4.47 -2.39 12.16
CA GLY A 23 -4.36 -3.13 13.41
C GLY A 23 -3.06 -3.95 13.49
N GLN A 24 -2.69 -4.65 12.41
CA GLN A 24 -1.43 -5.39 12.33
C GLN A 24 -0.22 -4.46 12.50
N MET A 25 -0.22 -3.30 11.87
CA MET A 25 0.87 -2.34 11.98
C MET A 25 1.04 -1.81 13.43
N LEU A 26 -0.06 -1.58 14.14
CA LEU A 26 -0.02 -1.20 15.56
C LEU A 26 0.48 -2.36 16.44
N ALA A 27 0.09 -3.61 16.14
CA ALA A 27 0.62 -4.80 16.80
C ALA A 27 2.15 -4.94 16.57
N ASP A 28 2.63 -4.69 15.36
CA ASP A 28 4.06 -4.69 15.03
C ASP A 28 4.85 -3.64 15.82
N LEU A 29 4.20 -2.56 16.24
CA LEU A 29 4.78 -1.51 17.10
C LEU A 29 4.66 -1.82 18.60
N GLY A 30 4.03 -2.92 18.98
CA GLY A 30 3.93 -3.39 20.36
C GLY A 30 2.60 -3.15 21.04
N ALA A 31 1.58 -2.60 20.35
CA ALA A 31 0.25 -2.48 20.92
C ALA A 31 -0.42 -3.86 21.12
N THR A 32 -1.23 -3.99 22.16
CA THR A 32 -2.11 -5.15 22.34
C THR A 32 -3.35 -4.97 21.48
N VAL A 33 -3.41 -5.68 20.35
CA VAL A 33 -4.54 -5.60 19.42
C VAL A 33 -5.47 -6.78 19.60
N THR A 34 -6.73 -6.49 19.93
CA THR A 34 -7.81 -7.49 19.99
C THR A 34 -8.75 -7.27 18.81
N LYS A 35 -8.77 -8.23 17.88
CA LYS A 35 -9.70 -8.23 16.75
C LYS A 35 -10.95 -9.01 17.10
N VAL A 36 -12.10 -8.38 16.92
CA VAL A 36 -13.41 -9.03 17.08
C VAL A 36 -13.91 -9.48 15.72
N GLU A 37 -14.08 -10.79 15.58
CA GLU A 37 -14.65 -11.40 14.38
C GLU A 37 -16.08 -11.87 14.66
N ALA A 38 -16.93 -11.81 13.64
CA ALA A 38 -18.24 -12.42 13.69
C ALA A 38 -18.15 -13.95 13.91
N PRO A 39 -19.23 -14.64 14.35
CA PRO A 39 -19.19 -16.09 14.52
C PRO A 39 -18.80 -16.91 13.30
N TRP A 40 -18.93 -16.34 12.11
CA TRP A 40 -18.50 -16.93 10.84
C TRP A 40 -17.10 -16.47 10.37
N GLY A 41 -16.38 -15.69 11.19
CA GLY A 41 -15.07 -15.16 10.91
C GLY A 41 -15.05 -13.84 10.10
N ASP A 42 -13.85 -13.38 9.76
CA ASP A 42 -13.62 -12.36 8.73
C ASP A 42 -13.79 -12.99 7.35
N ASP A 43 -14.42 -12.28 6.42
CA ASP A 43 -14.68 -12.78 5.05
C ASP A 43 -13.39 -13.25 4.36
N THR A 44 -12.26 -12.62 4.66
CA THR A 44 -10.95 -12.96 4.08
C THR A 44 -10.40 -14.33 4.50
N ARG A 45 -10.95 -14.94 5.55
CA ARG A 45 -10.62 -16.33 5.92
C ARG A 45 -10.95 -17.31 4.80
N GLY A 46 -12.00 -17.00 4.00
CA GLY A 46 -12.45 -17.80 2.86
C GLY A 46 -11.93 -17.35 1.49
N TRP A 47 -11.11 -16.29 1.41
CA TRP A 47 -10.66 -15.74 0.13
C TRP A 47 -9.40 -16.44 -0.42
N GLY A 48 -9.50 -17.75 -0.61
CA GLY A 48 -8.49 -18.58 -1.25
C GLY A 48 -8.92 -19.06 -2.64
N PRO A 49 -8.13 -19.86 -3.38
CA PRO A 49 -6.81 -20.36 -2.97
C PRO A 49 -5.71 -19.27 -2.97
N PRO A 50 -4.56 -19.51 -2.30
CA PRO A 50 -4.23 -20.71 -1.54
C PRO A 50 -4.81 -20.70 -0.12
N PHE A 51 -5.05 -21.92 0.41
CA PHE A 51 -5.37 -22.15 1.82
C PHE A 51 -4.17 -22.77 2.53
N THR A 52 -4.02 -22.50 3.82
CA THR A 52 -2.91 -23.01 4.65
C THR A 52 -3.31 -23.00 6.11
N THR A 53 -2.48 -23.55 6.98
CA THR A 53 -2.65 -23.46 8.44
C THR A 53 -2.52 -22.02 8.91
N GLY A 54 -3.51 -21.52 9.65
CA GLY A 54 -3.53 -20.20 10.24
C GLY A 54 -2.75 -20.09 11.55
N PHE A 55 -2.73 -18.88 12.15
CA PHE A 55 -2.07 -18.62 13.43
C PHE A 55 -2.74 -19.34 14.62
N ASP A 56 -3.98 -19.73 14.46
CA ASP A 56 -4.81 -20.48 15.41
C ASP A 56 -4.81 -21.99 15.17
N GLY A 57 -4.08 -22.46 14.15
CA GLY A 57 -4.00 -23.87 13.75
C GLY A 57 -5.12 -24.32 12.82
N GLU A 58 -6.13 -23.49 12.57
CA GLU A 58 -7.23 -23.79 11.65
C GLU A 58 -6.85 -23.48 10.20
N GLU A 59 -7.53 -24.13 9.24
CA GLU A 59 -7.33 -23.83 7.82
C GLU A 59 -7.88 -22.45 7.47
N VAL A 60 -7.08 -21.63 6.78
CA VAL A 60 -7.43 -20.26 6.42
C VAL A 60 -6.80 -19.86 5.08
N ALA A 61 -7.44 -18.96 4.35
CA ALA A 61 -6.85 -18.39 3.15
C ALA A 61 -5.61 -17.53 3.49
N ALA A 62 -4.57 -17.60 2.67
CA ALA A 62 -3.34 -16.81 2.84
C ALA A 62 -3.62 -15.29 2.86
N TYR A 63 -4.71 -14.85 2.23
CA TYR A 63 -5.14 -13.45 2.27
C TYR A 63 -5.35 -12.96 3.71
N TYR A 64 -6.05 -13.74 4.55
CA TYR A 64 -6.28 -13.39 5.96
C TYR A 64 -4.96 -13.21 6.73
N LEU A 65 -3.98 -14.07 6.47
CA LEU A 65 -2.68 -14.05 7.15
C LEU A 65 -1.86 -12.78 6.83
N SER A 66 -2.12 -12.17 5.68
CA SER A 66 -1.36 -11.00 5.21
C SER A 66 -1.54 -9.75 6.08
N CYS A 67 -2.64 -9.68 6.89
CA CYS A 67 -2.98 -8.47 7.66
C CYS A 67 -3.47 -8.74 9.09
N ASN A 68 -3.29 -9.97 9.63
CA ASN A 68 -3.81 -10.31 10.96
C ASN A 68 -2.78 -10.91 11.94
N ARG A 69 -1.47 -10.92 11.60
CA ARG A 69 -0.46 -11.41 12.55
C ARG A 69 -0.39 -10.51 13.80
N GLY A 70 -0.05 -11.13 14.92
CA GLY A 70 0.17 -10.42 16.18
C GLY A 70 -1.09 -9.95 16.90
N LYS A 71 -2.28 -10.32 16.40
CA LYS A 71 -3.56 -9.98 17.02
C LYS A 71 -4.12 -11.10 17.88
N ASN A 72 -4.81 -10.73 18.94
CA ASN A 72 -5.69 -11.62 19.71
C ASN A 72 -7.06 -11.65 19.01
N ILE A 73 -7.53 -12.84 18.62
CA ILE A 73 -8.82 -12.99 17.95
C ILE A 73 -9.88 -13.36 18.98
N VAL A 74 -11.00 -12.62 18.97
CA VAL A 74 -12.19 -12.87 19.78
C VAL A 74 -13.40 -13.02 18.87
N THR A 75 -14.10 -14.11 18.97
CA THR A 75 -15.36 -14.30 18.25
C THR A 75 -16.51 -13.72 19.06
N ALA A 76 -17.28 -12.81 18.45
CA ALA A 76 -18.50 -12.27 19.07
C ALA A 76 -19.48 -11.73 18.01
N ASN A 77 -20.76 -11.84 18.32
CA ASN A 77 -21.83 -11.25 17.50
C ASN A 77 -22.09 -9.82 17.97
N LEU A 78 -21.75 -8.81 17.16
CA LEU A 78 -21.91 -7.40 17.51
C LEU A 78 -23.34 -7.01 17.92
N LYS A 79 -24.36 -7.70 17.40
CA LYS A 79 -25.77 -7.40 17.72
C LYS A 79 -26.25 -8.10 18.98
N LEU A 80 -25.79 -9.33 19.21
CA LEU A 80 -26.26 -10.16 20.32
C LEU A 80 -25.41 -9.97 21.58
N GLU A 81 -24.14 -9.59 21.40
CA GLU A 81 -23.13 -9.43 22.46
C GLU A 81 -22.62 -7.99 22.56
N SER A 82 -23.48 -7.02 22.22
CA SER A 82 -23.12 -5.59 22.17
C SER A 82 -22.57 -5.07 23.51
N GLU A 83 -23.09 -5.54 24.65
CA GLU A 83 -22.59 -5.14 25.97
C GLU A 83 -21.14 -5.61 26.23
N LYS A 84 -20.83 -6.85 25.84
CA LYS A 84 -19.46 -7.39 25.93
C LYS A 84 -18.48 -6.56 25.08
N ILE A 85 -18.87 -6.28 23.84
CA ILE A 85 -18.01 -5.51 22.92
C ILE A 85 -17.90 -4.07 23.37
N ARG A 86 -18.97 -3.48 23.91
CA ARG A 86 -18.93 -2.15 24.53
C ARG A 86 -17.97 -2.11 25.73
N ALA A 87 -17.96 -3.12 26.58
CA ALA A 87 -17.01 -3.21 27.67
C ALA A 87 -15.56 -3.27 27.17
N MET A 88 -15.31 -4.05 26.10
CA MET A 88 -13.98 -4.07 25.45
C MET A 88 -13.60 -2.70 24.85
N MET A 89 -14.56 -1.98 24.26
CA MET A 89 -14.34 -0.63 23.74
C MET A 89 -13.96 0.35 24.86
N MET A 90 -14.64 0.30 26.00
CA MET A 90 -14.34 1.15 27.17
C MET A 90 -12.97 0.84 27.80
N ASP A 91 -12.47 -0.39 27.61
CA ASP A 91 -11.16 -0.82 28.09
C ASP A 91 -10.03 -0.60 27.06
N SER A 92 -10.32 0.08 25.95
CA SER A 92 -9.36 0.30 24.85
C SER A 92 -8.96 1.78 24.74
N ASP A 93 -7.72 2.02 24.30
CA ASP A 93 -7.23 3.35 23.96
C ASP A 93 -7.65 3.78 22.56
N VAL A 94 -7.75 2.79 21.65
CA VAL A 94 -8.06 2.98 20.23
C VAL A 94 -9.07 1.94 19.78
N VAL A 95 -10.06 2.38 19.00
CA VAL A 95 -10.98 1.51 18.25
C VAL A 95 -10.78 1.75 16.76
N ILE A 96 -10.62 0.68 16.00
CA ILE A 96 -10.60 0.70 14.54
C ILE A 96 -11.88 0.03 14.04
N GLU A 97 -12.62 0.69 13.17
CA GLU A 97 -13.82 0.13 12.55
C GLU A 97 -13.93 0.53 11.07
N ASN A 98 -14.64 -0.27 10.28
CA ASN A 98 -14.93 0.06 8.88
C ASN A 98 -16.38 -0.23 8.50
N PHE A 99 -17.29 0.12 9.40
CA PHE A 99 -18.72 0.06 9.15
C PHE A 99 -19.20 1.25 8.31
N LYS A 100 -20.46 1.20 7.92
CA LYS A 100 -21.13 2.39 7.39
C LYS A 100 -21.20 3.46 8.49
N PRO A 101 -21.03 4.75 8.15
CA PRO A 101 -21.08 5.85 9.12
C PRO A 101 -22.29 5.77 10.06
N GLY A 102 -22.05 5.99 11.37
CA GLY A 102 -23.07 5.92 12.41
C GLY A 102 -23.50 4.50 12.84
N THR A 103 -22.89 3.45 12.27
CA THR A 103 -23.23 2.07 12.65
C THR A 103 -22.64 1.69 13.99
N LEU A 104 -21.43 2.15 14.31
CA LEU A 104 -20.78 1.86 15.59
C LEU A 104 -21.64 2.35 16.76
N GLU A 105 -22.04 3.61 16.74
CA GLU A 105 -22.87 4.22 17.78
C GLU A 105 -24.26 3.58 17.87
N ARG A 106 -24.82 3.19 16.74
CA ARG A 106 -26.13 2.50 16.72
C ARG A 106 -26.06 1.12 17.36
N LEU A 107 -24.95 0.40 17.22
CA LEU A 107 -24.78 -0.96 17.74
C LEU A 107 -24.29 -0.98 19.19
N LEU A 108 -23.36 -0.11 19.54
CA LEU A 108 -22.66 -0.14 20.82
C LEU A 108 -23.02 1.04 21.73
N GLY A 109 -23.89 1.96 21.27
CA GLY A 109 -24.24 3.19 21.99
C GLY A 109 -23.19 4.29 21.87
N PRO A 110 -23.31 5.37 22.67
CA PRO A 110 -22.38 6.50 22.60
C PRO A 110 -20.93 6.08 22.78
N ILE A 111 -20.04 6.64 21.95
CA ILE A 111 -18.60 6.40 22.07
C ILE A 111 -18.09 7.08 23.34
N PRO A 112 -17.26 6.39 24.16
CA PRO A 112 -16.60 7.00 25.32
C PRO A 112 -15.73 8.22 24.94
N ASP A 113 -15.67 9.20 25.83
CA ASP A 113 -14.94 10.45 25.57
C ASP A 113 -13.42 10.32 25.68
N ASP A 114 -12.92 9.18 26.18
CA ASP A 114 -11.51 8.88 26.42
C ASP A 114 -10.91 7.89 25.38
N VAL A 115 -11.72 7.44 24.41
CA VAL A 115 -11.34 6.47 23.37
C VAL A 115 -11.14 7.15 22.02
N ILE A 116 -9.99 6.94 21.39
CA ILE A 116 -9.72 7.35 20.02
C ILE A 116 -10.43 6.38 19.08
N VAL A 117 -11.32 6.88 18.22
CA VAL A 117 -11.98 6.05 17.20
C VAL A 117 -11.46 6.42 15.83
N CYS A 118 -11.00 5.41 15.09
CA CYS A 118 -10.61 5.51 13.69
C CYS A 118 -11.63 4.78 12.83
N SER A 119 -12.48 5.55 12.16
CA SER A 119 -13.49 5.07 11.21
C SER A 119 -12.93 5.08 9.80
N ILE A 120 -12.89 3.92 9.15
CA ILE A 120 -12.41 3.75 7.78
C ILE A 120 -13.62 3.42 6.89
N SER A 121 -13.89 4.26 5.90
CA SER A 121 -15.03 4.05 5.00
C SER A 121 -14.66 4.24 3.53
N GLY A 122 -15.58 3.91 2.62
CA GLY A 122 -15.35 4.11 1.19
C GLY A 122 -15.20 5.58 0.82
N PHE A 123 -16.09 6.44 1.34
CA PHE A 123 -16.22 7.83 0.89
C PHE A 123 -16.15 8.87 2.02
N GLY A 124 -15.86 8.46 3.25
CA GLY A 124 -15.87 9.35 4.42
C GLY A 124 -17.26 9.53 5.04
N ALA A 125 -17.29 10.21 6.20
CA ALA A 125 -18.52 10.43 6.96
C ALA A 125 -19.41 11.52 6.35
N THR A 126 -18.94 12.25 5.35
CA THR A 126 -19.64 13.40 4.74
C THR A 126 -19.71 13.28 3.21
N GLY A 127 -20.45 14.19 2.59
CA GLY A 127 -20.57 14.25 1.13
C GLY A 127 -21.68 13.37 0.57
N PRO A 128 -21.93 13.49 -0.76
CA PRO A 128 -23.10 12.86 -1.41
C PRO A 128 -23.02 11.34 -1.50
N ARG A 129 -21.82 10.74 -1.31
CA ARG A 129 -21.58 9.30 -1.44
C ARG A 129 -21.32 8.59 -0.11
N ARG A 130 -21.50 9.27 1.02
CA ARG A 130 -21.17 8.74 2.36
C ARG A 130 -21.78 7.36 2.68
N ASP A 131 -22.93 7.06 2.09
CA ASP A 131 -23.68 5.82 2.35
C ASP A 131 -23.40 4.73 1.28
N GLU A 132 -22.60 5.06 0.24
CA GLU A 132 -22.23 4.09 -0.80
C GLU A 132 -21.17 3.11 -0.29
N PRO A 133 -21.24 1.84 -0.70
CA PRO A 133 -20.17 0.89 -0.41
C PRO A 133 -18.93 1.21 -1.26
N GLY A 134 -17.74 1.01 -0.68
CA GLY A 134 -16.47 1.19 -1.38
C GLY A 134 -15.55 0.01 -1.15
N TYR A 135 -15.05 -0.56 -2.27
CA TYR A 135 -13.98 -1.54 -2.30
C TYR A 135 -12.81 -1.00 -3.12
N ASP A 136 -11.60 -1.48 -2.86
CA ASP A 136 -10.37 -1.08 -3.53
C ASP A 136 -10.52 -0.90 -5.05
N LEU A 137 -11.00 -1.93 -5.75
CA LEU A 137 -11.15 -1.90 -7.21
C LEU A 137 -12.09 -0.77 -7.68
N SER A 138 -13.20 -0.58 -6.97
CA SER A 138 -14.15 0.49 -7.31
C SER A 138 -13.56 1.88 -7.07
N MET A 139 -12.70 2.02 -6.05
CA MET A 139 -11.97 3.25 -5.79
C MET A 139 -10.88 3.50 -6.83
N GLN A 140 -10.08 2.49 -7.19
CA GLN A 140 -9.12 2.62 -8.29
C GLN A 140 -9.77 3.10 -9.60
N ALA A 141 -10.97 2.58 -9.88
CA ALA A 141 -11.73 2.99 -11.08
C ALA A 141 -12.25 4.44 -10.97
N ARG A 142 -12.90 4.78 -9.84
CA ARG A 142 -13.57 6.08 -9.67
C ARG A 142 -12.62 7.26 -9.45
N THR A 143 -11.46 7.04 -8.85
CA THR A 143 -10.50 8.10 -8.51
C THR A 143 -9.49 8.39 -9.60
N GLY A 144 -9.60 7.72 -10.75
CA GLY A 144 -8.75 7.97 -11.91
C GLY A 144 -7.46 7.14 -11.97
N ILE A 145 -7.13 6.36 -10.95
CA ILE A 145 -5.90 5.53 -10.95
C ILE A 145 -5.90 4.57 -12.14
N MET A 146 -7.03 3.91 -12.44
CA MET A 146 -7.11 3.01 -13.59
C MET A 146 -7.08 3.73 -14.95
N SER A 147 -7.41 5.03 -14.99
CA SER A 147 -7.32 5.80 -16.25
C SER A 147 -5.87 6.06 -16.68
N ILE A 148 -4.93 6.01 -15.72
CA ILE A 148 -3.50 6.25 -15.96
C ILE A 148 -2.65 4.98 -15.82
N THR A 149 -3.26 3.83 -15.50
CA THR A 149 -2.57 2.54 -15.29
C THR A 149 -2.90 1.56 -16.39
N GLY A 150 -1.88 1.00 -17.02
CA GLY A 150 -1.96 0.06 -18.13
C GLY A 150 -1.19 0.54 -19.35
N GLU A 151 -1.07 -0.33 -20.36
CA GLU A 151 -0.43 -0.01 -21.63
C GLU A 151 -1.21 1.08 -22.39
N GLN A 152 -0.51 1.90 -23.18
CA GLN A 152 -1.07 3.03 -23.90
C GLN A 152 -2.25 2.61 -24.79
N ASP A 153 -2.06 1.57 -25.59
CA ASP A 153 -3.05 1.02 -26.51
C ASP A 153 -3.87 -0.13 -25.90
N GLY A 154 -3.67 -0.40 -24.59
CA GLY A 154 -4.36 -1.43 -23.85
C GLY A 154 -5.61 -0.95 -23.12
N GLY A 155 -6.27 -1.87 -22.42
CA GLY A 155 -7.35 -1.55 -21.49
C GLY A 155 -6.82 -0.95 -20.18
N PRO A 156 -7.70 -0.30 -19.37
CA PRO A 156 -7.33 0.12 -18.02
C PRO A 156 -6.98 -1.10 -17.17
N ALA A 157 -5.93 -0.97 -16.35
CA ALA A 157 -5.49 -2.00 -15.43
C ALA A 157 -5.58 -1.51 -13.98
N LYS A 158 -5.84 -2.43 -13.05
CA LYS A 158 -5.69 -2.16 -11.62
C LYS A 158 -4.24 -2.41 -11.20
N VAL A 159 -3.83 -1.83 -10.09
CA VAL A 159 -2.61 -2.25 -9.40
C VAL A 159 -2.76 -3.70 -8.91
N GLY A 160 -1.71 -4.50 -8.98
CA GLY A 160 -1.76 -5.95 -8.71
C GLY A 160 -2.27 -6.33 -7.31
N VAL A 161 -2.06 -5.47 -6.33
CA VAL A 161 -2.58 -5.60 -4.95
C VAL A 161 -3.75 -4.67 -4.73
N ALA A 162 -4.49 -4.82 -3.62
CA ALA A 162 -5.51 -3.87 -3.17
C ALA A 162 -4.82 -2.60 -2.61
N TRP A 163 -4.27 -1.81 -3.53
CA TRP A 163 -3.36 -0.70 -3.23
C TRP A 163 -4.02 0.42 -2.42
N ILE A 164 -5.30 0.72 -2.71
CA ILE A 164 -6.03 1.77 -2.01
C ILE A 164 -6.28 1.34 -0.56
N ASP A 165 -6.61 0.07 -0.32
CA ASP A 165 -6.74 -0.44 1.04
C ASP A 165 -5.42 -0.33 1.81
N VAL A 166 -4.28 -0.68 1.19
CA VAL A 166 -2.95 -0.60 1.82
C VAL A 166 -2.61 0.83 2.20
N ILE A 167 -2.72 1.79 1.28
CA ILE A 167 -2.41 3.20 1.58
C ILE A 167 -3.40 3.81 2.57
N THR A 168 -4.67 3.39 2.56
CA THR A 168 -5.67 3.80 3.54
C THR A 168 -5.31 3.29 4.93
N GLY A 169 -4.90 2.03 5.04
CA GLY A 169 -4.43 1.47 6.30
C GLY A 169 -3.20 2.19 6.85
N LEU A 170 -2.24 2.56 5.99
CA LEU A 170 -1.07 3.36 6.37
C LEU A 170 -1.47 4.76 6.87
N ASN A 171 -2.38 5.44 6.18
CA ASN A 171 -2.88 6.76 6.61
C ASN A 171 -3.67 6.67 7.92
N ALA A 172 -4.48 5.64 8.10
CA ALA A 172 -5.19 5.39 9.36
C ALA A 172 -4.21 5.17 10.52
N GLY A 173 -3.16 4.38 10.32
CA GLY A 173 -2.10 4.19 11.30
C GLY A 173 -1.39 5.48 11.67
N ASN A 174 -1.01 6.30 10.67
CA ASN A 174 -0.41 7.60 10.91
C ASN A 174 -1.34 8.53 11.71
N ALA A 175 -2.63 8.56 11.38
CA ALA A 175 -3.62 9.37 12.10
C ALA A 175 -3.82 8.90 13.54
N ILE A 176 -3.84 7.59 13.79
CA ILE A 176 -3.91 7.00 15.14
C ILE A 176 -2.67 7.38 15.96
N LEU A 177 -1.46 7.23 15.41
CA LEU A 177 -0.23 7.61 16.09
C LEU A 177 -0.21 9.11 16.43
N ALA A 178 -0.64 9.96 15.52
CA ALA A 178 -0.77 11.41 15.76
C ALA A 178 -1.80 11.72 16.86
N ALA A 179 -2.93 11.00 16.87
CA ALA A 179 -3.97 11.17 17.88
C ALA A 179 -3.51 10.69 19.28
N LEU A 180 -2.78 9.58 19.35
CA LEU A 180 -2.17 9.09 20.59
C LEU A 180 -1.16 10.11 21.13
N PHE A 181 -0.31 10.65 20.26
CA PHE A 181 0.65 11.69 20.64
C PHE A 181 -0.03 12.99 21.10
N ASP A 182 -1.13 13.41 20.45
CA ASP A 182 -1.91 14.58 20.89
C ASP A 182 -2.61 14.34 22.23
N LYS A 183 -3.15 13.11 22.43
CA LYS A 183 -3.73 12.66 23.71
C LYS A 183 -2.71 12.77 24.85
N GLU A 184 -1.50 12.25 24.67
CA GLU A 184 -0.43 12.30 25.66
C GLU A 184 -0.05 13.75 26.01
N ARG A 185 0.06 14.62 25.01
CA ARG A 185 0.48 16.01 25.22
C ARG A 185 -0.60 16.95 25.75
N THR A 186 -1.86 16.74 25.38
CA THR A 186 -2.93 17.72 25.60
C THR A 186 -4.14 17.16 26.34
N GLY A 187 -4.21 15.85 26.54
CA GLY A 187 -5.39 15.15 27.04
C GLY A 187 -6.58 15.11 26.07
N LYS A 188 -6.44 15.62 24.85
CA LYS A 188 -7.54 15.69 23.88
C LYS A 188 -7.70 14.39 23.14
N ILE A 189 -8.95 13.93 23.05
CA ILE A 189 -9.31 12.76 22.26
C ILE A 189 -9.75 13.19 20.86
N ARG A 190 -9.33 12.43 19.86
CA ARG A 190 -9.67 12.67 18.46
C ARG A 190 -10.53 11.55 17.91
N LYS A 191 -11.57 11.89 17.16
CA LYS A 191 -12.25 10.99 16.23
C LYS A 191 -11.62 11.18 14.87
N ILE A 192 -11.28 10.07 14.22
CA ILE A 192 -10.57 10.03 12.95
C ILE A 192 -11.52 9.49 11.89
N ASP A 193 -11.71 10.25 10.83
CA ASP A 193 -12.46 9.85 9.63
C ASP A 193 -11.48 9.69 8.48
N ILE A 194 -11.29 8.48 8.02
CA ILE A 194 -10.40 8.13 6.89
C ILE A 194 -11.23 7.49 5.80
N SER A 195 -11.09 7.97 4.58
CA SER A 195 -11.78 7.38 3.44
C SER A 195 -10.80 6.80 2.40
N LEU A 196 -11.23 5.69 1.78
CA LEU A 196 -10.54 5.14 0.63
C LEU A 196 -10.47 6.17 -0.51
N TRP A 197 -11.53 6.95 -0.67
CA TRP A 197 -11.63 8.01 -1.68
C TRP A 197 -10.53 9.06 -1.53
N ASP A 198 -10.42 9.66 -0.34
CA ASP A 198 -9.43 10.73 -0.09
C ASP A 198 -8.00 10.19 -0.21
N CYS A 199 -7.75 9.00 0.32
CA CYS A 199 -6.45 8.35 0.22
C CYS A 199 -6.08 8.05 -1.24
N ALA A 200 -7.03 7.59 -2.06
CA ALA A 200 -6.82 7.33 -3.47
C ALA A 200 -6.56 8.61 -4.28
N ILE A 201 -7.29 9.69 -4.02
CA ILE A 201 -7.06 10.98 -4.68
C ILE A 201 -5.69 11.55 -4.28
N ALA A 202 -5.34 11.50 -2.99
CA ALA A 202 -4.04 11.96 -2.52
C ALA A 202 -2.88 11.17 -3.16
N ALA A 203 -3.07 9.87 -3.42
CA ALA A 203 -2.07 9.01 -4.05
C ALA A 203 -1.80 9.31 -5.53
N LEU A 204 -2.61 10.12 -6.20
CA LEU A 204 -2.36 10.56 -7.58
C LEU A 204 -1.16 11.50 -7.69
N VAL A 205 -0.73 12.13 -6.61
CA VAL A 205 0.45 13.02 -6.48
C VAL A 205 0.74 13.87 -7.73
N ASN A 206 1.86 13.58 -8.44
CA ASN A 206 2.28 14.34 -9.62
C ASN A 206 1.29 14.28 -10.79
N GLN A 207 0.56 13.19 -10.96
CA GLN A 207 -0.44 13.07 -12.04
C GLN A 207 -1.62 14.00 -11.83
N ALA A 208 -2.14 14.08 -10.58
CA ALA A 208 -3.15 15.08 -10.24
C ALA A 208 -2.61 16.51 -10.40
N GLN A 209 -1.37 16.77 -9.95
CA GLN A 209 -0.75 18.09 -10.08
C GLN A 209 -0.51 18.47 -11.54
N ASN A 210 -0.11 17.54 -12.39
CA ASN A 210 0.00 17.76 -13.85
C ASN A 210 -1.34 18.17 -14.47
N MET A 211 -2.43 17.49 -14.11
CA MET A 211 -3.78 17.85 -14.55
C MET A 211 -4.19 19.24 -14.07
N LEU A 212 -3.99 19.53 -12.77
CA LEU A 212 -4.35 20.84 -12.19
C LEU A 212 -3.57 21.98 -12.82
N ALA A 213 -2.29 21.76 -13.17
CA ALA A 213 -1.44 22.78 -13.79
C ALA A 213 -1.69 23.00 -15.27
N SER A 214 -2.03 21.93 -15.99
CA SER A 214 -2.16 21.96 -17.47
C SER A 214 -3.61 22.05 -17.98
N GLY A 215 -4.58 21.68 -17.13
CA GLY A 215 -5.98 21.48 -17.52
C GLY A 215 -6.21 20.21 -18.40
N LYS A 216 -5.18 19.38 -18.57
CA LYS A 216 -5.25 18.15 -19.39
C LYS A 216 -5.19 16.92 -18.52
N SER A 217 -6.15 16.01 -18.69
CA SER A 217 -6.13 14.72 -17.98
C SER A 217 -4.98 13.86 -18.49
N PRO A 218 -4.17 13.28 -17.58
CA PRO A 218 -3.14 12.30 -17.95
C PRO A 218 -3.74 11.05 -18.60
N GLU A 219 -2.94 10.40 -19.45
CA GLU A 219 -3.30 9.15 -20.13
C GLU A 219 -2.39 8.01 -19.70
N ARG A 220 -2.75 6.78 -20.08
CA ARG A 220 -1.90 5.60 -19.85
C ARG A 220 -0.63 5.67 -20.67
N MET A 221 0.49 5.34 -20.06
CA MET A 221 1.81 5.35 -20.67
C MET A 221 2.57 4.02 -20.42
N GLY A 222 1.87 2.94 -20.10
CA GLY A 222 2.50 1.70 -19.67
C GLY A 222 3.36 1.92 -18.41
N SER A 223 4.62 1.55 -18.50
CA SER A 223 5.59 1.78 -17.44
C SER A 223 6.34 3.12 -17.55
N ALA A 224 6.04 3.97 -18.54
CA ALA A 224 6.77 5.20 -18.78
C ALA A 224 6.38 6.31 -17.80
N HIS A 225 7.39 7.08 -17.35
CA HIS A 225 7.17 8.25 -16.50
C HIS A 225 6.77 9.47 -17.36
N PRO A 226 5.72 10.25 -16.98
CA PRO A 226 5.25 11.37 -17.79
C PRO A 226 6.29 12.51 -17.94
N ASN A 227 7.14 12.72 -16.92
CA ASN A 227 8.01 13.89 -16.83
C ASN A 227 9.50 13.56 -16.94
N LEU A 228 9.90 12.30 -17.10
CA LEU A 228 11.30 11.86 -17.17
C LEU A 228 11.50 10.91 -18.37
N VAL A 229 12.67 11.06 -19.04
CA VAL A 229 13.05 10.21 -20.21
C VAL A 229 14.57 10.01 -20.18
N PRO A 230 15.06 8.75 -20.30
CA PRO A 230 14.28 7.49 -20.23
C PRO A 230 13.92 7.15 -18.79
N TYR A 231 12.70 6.71 -18.58
CA TYR A 231 12.22 6.20 -17.29
C TYR A 231 11.06 5.23 -17.54
N ARG A 232 11.38 3.96 -17.87
CA ARG A 232 10.41 2.91 -18.19
C ARG A 232 11.05 1.53 -18.26
N ALA A 233 10.22 0.51 -18.47
CA ALA A 233 10.67 -0.85 -18.79
C ALA A 233 11.01 -1.01 -20.27
N PHE A 234 12.04 -1.77 -20.55
CA PHE A 234 12.50 -2.20 -21.86
C PHE A 234 12.55 -3.72 -21.93
N LYS A 235 12.36 -4.31 -23.10
CA LYS A 235 12.44 -5.75 -23.32
C LYS A 235 13.91 -6.15 -23.52
N ALA A 236 14.46 -6.93 -22.58
CA ALA A 236 15.72 -7.62 -22.69
C ALA A 236 15.52 -9.03 -23.30
N ILE A 237 16.60 -9.79 -23.52
CA ILE A 237 16.55 -11.14 -24.12
C ILE A 237 15.65 -12.06 -23.29
N ASP A 238 15.85 -12.09 -21.97
CA ASP A 238 15.27 -13.04 -21.04
C ASP A 238 14.10 -12.48 -20.18
N GLY A 239 13.74 -11.20 -20.36
CA GLY A 239 12.67 -10.60 -19.56
C GLY A 239 12.52 -9.09 -19.77
N TRP A 240 11.95 -8.41 -18.78
CA TRP A 240 11.80 -6.96 -18.75
C TRP A 240 12.79 -6.34 -17.79
N PHE A 241 13.31 -5.18 -18.17
CA PHE A 241 14.31 -4.45 -17.41
C PHE A 241 13.97 -2.96 -17.37
N VAL A 242 14.00 -2.35 -16.18
CA VAL A 242 13.69 -0.93 -15.99
C VAL A 242 14.99 -0.12 -16.02
N ILE A 243 14.98 0.99 -16.77
CA ILE A 243 15.99 2.04 -16.71
C ILE A 243 15.30 3.32 -16.27
N ALA A 244 15.81 3.97 -15.19
CA ALA A 244 15.17 5.10 -14.53
C ALA A 244 16.16 6.27 -14.39
N VAL A 245 16.31 7.06 -15.45
CA VAL A 245 17.17 8.25 -15.47
C VAL A 245 16.43 9.46 -14.90
N GLY A 246 16.89 9.94 -13.74
CA GLY A 246 16.29 11.09 -13.04
C GLY A 246 17.04 12.42 -13.24
N SER A 247 18.27 12.41 -13.85
CA SER A 247 19.07 13.61 -14.08
C SER A 247 19.84 13.56 -15.39
N ASP A 248 20.27 14.72 -15.88
CA ASP A 248 21.07 14.80 -17.10
C ASP A 248 22.46 14.14 -16.92
N SER A 249 23.05 14.21 -15.73
CA SER A 249 24.31 13.51 -15.43
C SER A 249 24.16 11.98 -15.46
N GLN A 250 23.04 11.44 -15.03
CA GLN A 250 22.75 10.00 -15.17
C GLN A 250 22.55 9.61 -16.65
N TRP A 251 21.95 10.50 -17.46
CA TRP A 251 21.84 10.30 -18.90
C TRP A 251 23.21 10.26 -19.58
N GLU A 252 24.10 11.19 -19.25
CA GLU A 252 25.48 11.19 -19.76
C GLU A 252 26.20 9.88 -19.43
N LYS A 253 26.10 9.44 -18.17
CA LYS A 253 26.67 8.17 -17.74
C LYS A 253 26.10 6.98 -18.49
N LEU A 254 24.76 6.96 -18.71
CA LEU A 254 24.08 5.92 -19.46
C LEU A 254 24.60 5.86 -20.91
N CYS A 255 24.79 7.02 -21.56
CA CYS A 255 25.32 7.10 -22.90
C CYS A 255 26.74 6.55 -22.98
N GLU A 256 27.62 6.89 -22.01
CA GLU A 256 29.00 6.39 -21.96
C GLU A 256 29.02 4.86 -21.82
N VAL A 257 28.26 4.32 -20.88
CA VAL A 257 28.25 2.88 -20.58
C VAL A 257 27.69 2.06 -21.72
N LEU A 258 26.57 2.51 -22.33
CA LEU A 258 25.91 1.82 -23.45
C LEU A 258 26.47 2.24 -24.82
N GLN A 259 27.52 3.08 -24.86
CA GLN A 259 28.14 3.59 -26.09
C GLN A 259 27.12 4.26 -27.04
N ILE A 260 26.15 5.00 -26.47
CA ILE A 260 25.18 5.76 -27.23
C ILE A 260 25.85 7.00 -27.81
N GLU A 261 25.68 7.23 -29.13
CA GLU A 261 26.15 8.45 -29.77
C GLU A 261 25.56 9.70 -29.09
N LYS A 262 26.42 10.68 -28.80
CA LYS A 262 25.97 11.93 -28.18
C LYS A 262 25.20 12.77 -29.19
N VAL A 263 23.88 12.79 -29.04
CA VAL A 263 22.95 13.64 -29.76
C VAL A 263 22.68 14.89 -28.95
N SER A 264 23.04 16.07 -29.47
CA SER A 264 22.90 17.34 -28.75
C SER A 264 21.47 17.63 -28.30
N GLU A 265 20.51 17.21 -29.11
CA GLU A 265 19.07 17.33 -28.85
C GLU A 265 18.58 16.49 -27.67
N TRP A 266 19.36 15.50 -27.18
CA TRP A 266 19.02 14.65 -26.05
C TRP A 266 19.74 15.04 -24.75
N ALA A 267 20.50 16.12 -24.76
CA ALA A 267 21.35 16.50 -23.63
C ALA A 267 20.54 16.81 -22.35
N THR A 268 19.36 17.42 -22.47
CA THR A 268 18.52 17.78 -21.32
C THR A 268 17.26 16.95 -21.25
N ASN A 269 16.74 16.71 -20.04
CA ASN A 269 15.47 15.98 -19.86
C ASN A 269 14.31 16.64 -20.62
N ALA A 270 14.24 17.98 -20.61
CA ALA A 270 13.20 18.71 -21.36
C ALA A 270 13.23 18.41 -22.86
N ASN A 271 14.41 18.24 -23.42
CA ASN A 271 14.59 17.88 -24.83
C ASN A 271 14.32 16.38 -25.04
N ARG A 272 14.78 15.49 -24.16
CA ARG A 272 14.47 14.05 -24.27
C ARG A 272 12.97 13.78 -24.21
N ILE A 273 12.21 14.55 -23.42
CA ILE A 273 10.73 14.45 -23.42
C ILE A 273 10.14 14.76 -24.79
N LYS A 274 10.67 15.76 -25.51
CA LYS A 274 10.23 16.10 -26.88
C LYS A 274 10.59 15.01 -27.90
N HIS A 275 11.71 14.34 -27.68
CA HIS A 275 12.24 13.27 -28.54
C HIS A 275 12.09 11.88 -27.91
N ARG A 276 11.05 11.70 -27.09
CA ARG A 276 10.80 10.47 -26.31
C ARG A 276 10.90 9.21 -27.16
N GLU A 277 10.21 9.18 -28.27
CA GLU A 277 10.13 8.00 -29.15
C GLU A 277 11.51 7.63 -29.71
N ASP A 278 12.31 8.60 -30.11
CA ASP A 278 13.66 8.38 -30.65
C ASP A 278 14.59 7.82 -29.57
N VAL A 279 14.59 8.45 -28.38
CA VAL A 279 15.43 8.03 -27.23
C VAL A 279 15.04 6.61 -26.78
N GLU A 280 13.77 6.35 -26.60
CA GLU A 280 13.26 5.05 -26.13
C GLU A 280 13.45 3.96 -27.19
N SER A 281 13.31 4.28 -28.50
CA SER A 281 13.60 3.36 -29.60
C SER A 281 15.08 3.00 -29.67
N CYS A 282 15.97 3.98 -29.49
CA CYS A 282 17.41 3.76 -29.43
C CYS A 282 17.77 2.79 -28.29
N LEU A 283 17.27 3.06 -27.09
CA LEU A 283 17.48 2.19 -25.92
C LEU A 283 16.89 0.80 -26.10
N SER A 284 15.71 0.69 -26.66
CA SER A 284 15.06 -0.62 -26.90
C SER A 284 15.91 -1.53 -27.79
N LYS A 285 16.56 -0.96 -28.82
CA LYS A 285 17.48 -1.71 -29.70
C LYS A 285 18.72 -2.20 -28.97
N ILE A 286 19.26 -1.37 -28.08
CA ILE A 286 20.47 -1.70 -27.31
C ILE A 286 20.14 -2.75 -26.24
N VAL A 287 19.13 -2.48 -25.39
CA VAL A 287 18.72 -3.34 -24.30
C VAL A 287 18.30 -4.73 -24.80
N GLY A 288 17.66 -4.81 -25.97
CA GLY A 288 17.27 -6.07 -26.59
C GLY A 288 18.41 -7.03 -26.94
N ASN A 289 19.68 -6.59 -26.85
CA ASN A 289 20.85 -7.42 -27.07
C ASN A 289 21.50 -7.96 -25.78
N TYR A 290 20.94 -7.62 -24.61
CA TYR A 290 21.45 -8.04 -23.30
C TYR A 290 20.45 -8.92 -22.58
N ASP A 291 20.91 -9.81 -21.72
CA ASP A 291 20.06 -10.38 -20.68
C ASP A 291 19.98 -9.45 -19.46
N ARG A 292 19.04 -9.72 -18.55
CA ARG A 292 18.77 -8.85 -17.39
C ARG A 292 19.97 -8.75 -16.44
N LYS A 293 20.73 -9.83 -16.28
CA LYS A 293 21.88 -9.86 -15.37
C LYS A 293 23.04 -9.03 -15.92
N ASP A 294 23.34 -9.19 -17.21
CA ASP A 294 24.39 -8.40 -17.86
C ASP A 294 24.06 -6.90 -17.83
N LEU A 295 22.75 -6.55 -17.96
CA LEU A 295 22.32 -5.14 -17.80
C LEU A 295 22.56 -4.59 -16.40
N GLU A 296 22.31 -5.36 -15.34
CA GLU A 296 22.61 -4.93 -13.98
C GLU A 296 24.11 -4.66 -13.78
N ASP A 297 24.94 -5.54 -14.28
CA ASP A 297 26.40 -5.41 -14.18
C ASP A 297 26.92 -4.20 -14.98
N VAL A 298 26.48 -4.06 -16.22
CA VAL A 298 26.88 -2.98 -17.13
C VAL A 298 26.37 -1.62 -16.66
N LEU A 299 25.14 -1.54 -16.12
CA LEU A 299 24.51 -0.30 -15.66
C LEU A 299 24.76 0.01 -14.19
N ALA A 300 25.75 -0.63 -13.56
CA ALA A 300 26.05 -0.42 -12.15
C ALA A 300 26.22 1.07 -11.81
N GLY A 301 25.43 1.54 -10.83
CA GLY A 301 25.39 2.95 -10.39
C GLY A 301 24.51 3.87 -11.23
N ILE A 302 23.69 3.32 -12.13
CA ILE A 302 22.54 3.97 -12.75
C ILE A 302 21.29 3.31 -12.16
N PRO A 303 20.24 4.06 -11.77
CA PRO A 303 19.00 3.45 -11.27
C PRO A 303 18.36 2.57 -12.34
N CYS A 304 18.42 1.26 -12.14
CA CYS A 304 17.89 0.25 -13.04
C CYS A 304 17.57 -1.03 -12.25
N ALA A 305 16.73 -1.89 -12.79
CA ALA A 305 16.43 -3.18 -12.17
C ALA A 305 15.74 -4.14 -13.17
N PRO A 306 15.90 -5.46 -13.04
CA PRO A 306 15.02 -6.43 -13.68
C PRO A 306 13.61 -6.31 -13.10
N ILE A 307 12.58 -6.62 -13.91
CA ILE A 307 11.25 -6.83 -13.38
C ILE A 307 11.20 -8.26 -12.84
N ASN A 308 11.32 -8.38 -11.53
CA ASN A 308 11.32 -9.63 -10.82
C ASN A 308 9.91 -10.18 -10.59
N THR A 309 9.80 -11.50 -10.53
CA THR A 309 8.65 -12.17 -9.92
C THR A 309 8.66 -11.94 -8.40
N ILE A 310 7.53 -12.20 -7.73
CA ILE A 310 7.47 -12.15 -6.25
C ILE A 310 8.46 -13.15 -5.64
N GLU A 311 8.63 -14.33 -6.23
CA GLU A 311 9.59 -15.34 -5.78
C GLU A 311 11.03 -14.82 -5.88
N GLU A 312 11.42 -14.28 -7.02
CA GLU A 312 12.75 -13.68 -7.22
C GLU A 312 12.99 -12.54 -6.20
N ALA A 313 12.00 -11.66 -5.99
CA ALA A 313 12.11 -10.56 -5.05
C ALA A 313 12.24 -11.02 -3.59
N LEU A 314 11.51 -12.06 -3.16
CA LEU A 314 11.60 -12.59 -1.80
C LEU A 314 12.92 -13.34 -1.54
N ASN A 315 13.52 -13.93 -2.57
CA ASN A 315 14.81 -14.64 -2.51
C ASN A 315 16.01 -13.73 -2.81
N ASP A 316 15.79 -12.47 -3.14
CA ASP A 316 16.86 -11.50 -3.38
C ASP A 316 17.79 -11.40 -2.15
N PRO A 317 19.12 -11.34 -2.32
CA PRO A 317 20.07 -11.18 -1.21
C PRO A 317 19.73 -10.02 -0.27
N GLN A 318 19.19 -8.92 -0.80
CA GLN A 318 18.73 -7.79 0.02
C GLN A 318 17.53 -8.17 0.88
N SER A 319 16.57 -8.89 0.34
CA SER A 319 15.40 -9.40 1.06
C SER A 319 15.79 -10.35 2.19
N VAL A 320 16.72 -11.27 1.90
CA VAL A 320 17.28 -12.21 2.89
C VAL A 320 18.03 -11.45 3.99
N ALA A 321 18.94 -10.55 3.63
CA ALA A 321 19.70 -9.75 4.57
C ALA A 321 18.81 -8.84 5.45
N ARG A 322 17.71 -8.36 4.90
CA ARG A 322 16.72 -7.54 5.62
C ARG A 322 15.73 -8.39 6.44
N GLY A 323 15.70 -9.71 6.27
CA GLY A 323 14.75 -10.58 6.94
C GLY A 323 13.31 -10.16 6.65
N VAL A 324 12.96 -10.02 5.37
CA VAL A 324 11.60 -9.60 4.97
C VAL A 324 10.56 -10.69 5.19
N ILE A 325 10.99 -11.94 5.34
CA ILE A 325 10.14 -13.06 5.76
C ILE A 325 10.44 -13.36 7.23
N GLN A 326 9.38 -13.52 8.01
CA GLN A 326 9.45 -13.96 9.41
C GLN A 326 8.49 -15.13 9.64
N MET A 327 8.77 -15.92 10.68
CA MET A 327 7.87 -16.97 11.14
C MET A 327 7.04 -16.48 12.33
N VAL A 328 5.73 -16.74 12.32
CA VAL A 328 4.82 -16.57 13.45
C VAL A 328 4.29 -17.95 13.80
N GLY A 329 4.87 -18.58 14.82
CA GLY A 329 4.75 -20.03 14.99
C GLY A 329 5.35 -20.75 13.78
N GLU A 330 4.55 -21.56 13.10
CA GLU A 330 4.96 -22.28 11.88
C GLU A 330 4.53 -21.55 10.59
N VAL A 331 3.89 -20.39 10.69
CA VAL A 331 3.33 -19.66 9.55
C VAL A 331 4.33 -18.63 9.03
N PRO A 332 4.81 -18.73 7.77
CA PRO A 332 5.63 -17.70 7.17
C PRO A 332 4.80 -16.47 6.83
N THR A 333 5.29 -15.29 7.19
CA THR A 333 4.64 -14.00 6.89
C THR A 333 5.67 -12.96 6.47
N LEU A 334 5.23 -11.87 5.86
CA LEU A 334 6.08 -10.70 5.67
C LEU A 334 6.35 -10.03 7.02
N ALA A 335 7.60 -9.68 7.28
CA ALA A 335 7.98 -8.92 8.47
C ALA A 335 7.49 -7.46 8.36
N SER A 336 7.36 -6.79 9.51
CA SER A 336 7.13 -5.34 9.52
C SER A 336 8.25 -4.60 8.78
N PRO A 337 7.92 -3.64 7.89
CA PRO A 337 8.93 -2.79 7.25
C PRO A 337 9.53 -1.76 8.22
N LEU A 338 8.91 -1.53 9.37
CA LEU A 338 9.35 -0.55 10.35
C LEU A 338 10.57 -1.09 11.11
N ARG A 339 11.70 -0.40 10.99
CA ARG A 339 12.97 -0.74 11.61
C ARG A 339 13.44 0.43 12.47
N PHE A 340 13.61 0.18 13.76
CA PHE A 340 14.18 1.16 14.68
C PHE A 340 15.60 0.72 15.00
N ILE A 341 16.57 1.60 14.75
CA ILE A 341 18.00 1.41 15.08
C ILE A 341 18.30 2.22 16.33
N GLN A 342 19.04 1.60 17.26
CA GLN A 342 19.52 2.25 18.50
C GLN A 342 20.74 3.10 18.22
#